data_3f336a8c78e4ad6f08582b63dbff4b24
#
_entry.id   3f336a8c78e4ad6f08582b63dbff4b24
#
_cell.length_a   1.000
_cell.length_b   1.000
_cell.length_c   1.000
_cell.angle_alpha   90.00
_cell.angle_beta   90.00
_cell.angle_gamma   90.00
#
_symmetry.space_group_name_H-M   'P 1'
#
loop_
_entity.id
_entity.type
_entity.pdbx_description
1 polymer ?
#
loop_
_entity_poly.entity_id
_entity_poly.type
_entity_poly.pdbx_seq_one_letter_code
_entity_poly.pdbx_strand_id
1 'polypeptide(L)'
;LKTMGVKEGSEKGNTQVNSDALLREIQNKFGEGSIMKLGSAPKVDVGVVPTGSLGLDAALGVGGLPRGRIVEIFGPESSGKTTLTLHVIAEAQKLGGICAFIDAEHAMDPEYAKKLGVNINELLISQPDNGEQALEITESIVRSGKVDVLIIDSVAALTPKDEIEGDMGAQHVGKQARLMSQALRKLTAIAHKSNTVIVFINQIRMQIGVMFGNPETTPGGKALKFYSSVRIDI
;
A
#
# COMPACT_ATOMS: atom_id res chain seq x y z
N LEU A 1 61.77 32.16 3.07
CA LEU A 1 60.48 31.48 3.34
C LEU A 1 59.82 31.18 2.03
N LYS A 2 59.81 29.88 1.60
CA LYS A 2 59.08 29.38 0.41
C LYS A 2 57.74 28.91 0.85
N THR A 3 56.69 29.53 0.35
CA THR A 3 55.33 29.10 0.48
C THR A 3 55.06 27.95 -0.48
N MET A 4 54.72 26.79 0.05
CA MET A 4 54.21 25.62 -0.72
C MET A 4 52.77 25.88 -1.13
N GLY A 5 52.52 26.01 -2.42
CA GLY A 5 51.16 26.03 -2.99
C GLY A 5 50.60 24.61 -3.05
N VAL A 6 49.48 24.40 -2.41
CA VAL A 6 48.70 23.16 -2.49
C VAL A 6 47.96 23.15 -3.83
N LYS A 7 48.26 22.16 -4.65
CA LYS A 7 47.49 21.86 -5.87
C LYS A 7 46.22 21.10 -5.49
N GLU A 8 45.11 21.78 -5.32
CA GLU A 8 43.76 21.19 -5.43
C GLU A 8 43.26 21.31 -6.88
N GLY A 9 43.06 20.19 -7.54
CA GLY A 9 42.44 20.22 -8.87
C GLY A 9 42.85 19.10 -9.80
N SER A 10 42.40 17.83 -9.58
CA SER A 10 42.34 16.85 -10.69
C SER A 10 41.50 15.59 -10.44
N GLU A 11 40.78 15.47 -9.32
CA GLU A 11 40.00 14.23 -9.08
C GLU A 11 38.52 14.29 -9.52
N LYS A 12 37.93 15.46 -9.72
CA LYS A 12 36.52 15.58 -10.08
C LYS A 12 36.18 15.18 -11.52
N GLY A 13 37.10 15.32 -12.45
CA GLY A 13 36.87 14.99 -13.87
C GLY A 13 36.84 13.49 -14.16
N ASN A 14 37.65 12.70 -13.43
CA ASN A 14 37.80 11.26 -13.71
C ASN A 14 36.61 10.43 -13.17
N THR A 15 35.98 10.88 -12.08
CA THR A 15 34.82 10.19 -11.49
C THR A 15 33.53 10.37 -12.34
N GLN A 16 33.37 11.53 -12.97
CA GLN A 16 32.19 11.84 -13.79
C GLN A 16 32.23 11.10 -15.14
N VAL A 17 33.38 11.00 -15.75
CA VAL A 17 33.59 10.22 -16.99
C VAL A 17 33.35 8.72 -16.76
N ASN A 18 33.74 8.19 -15.59
CA ASN A 18 33.56 6.79 -15.24
C ASN A 18 32.08 6.44 -15.00
N SER A 19 31.31 7.34 -14.37
CA SER A 19 29.87 7.13 -14.12
C SER A 19 29.03 7.15 -15.40
N ASP A 20 29.40 7.97 -16.40
CA ASP A 20 28.67 8.04 -17.68
C ASP A 20 28.98 6.84 -18.58
N ALA A 21 30.21 6.33 -18.53
CA ALA A 21 30.59 5.08 -19.21
C ALA A 21 29.82 3.88 -18.64
N LEU A 22 29.74 3.76 -17.31
CA LEU A 22 28.96 2.72 -16.63
C LEU A 22 27.47 2.80 -16.95
N LEU A 23 26.89 4.01 -16.98
CA LEU A 23 25.48 4.21 -17.37
C LEU A 23 25.21 3.65 -18.77
N ARG A 24 26.07 4.00 -19.75
CA ARG A 24 25.94 3.51 -21.13
C ARG A 24 26.07 1.99 -21.22
N GLU A 25 27.01 1.41 -20.51
CA GLU A 25 27.22 -0.04 -20.50
C GLU A 25 25.97 -0.78 -19.99
N ILE A 26 25.40 -0.31 -18.85
CA ILE A 26 24.20 -0.91 -18.27
C ILE A 26 22.98 -0.70 -19.18
N GLN A 27 22.80 0.50 -19.74
CA GLN A 27 21.71 0.78 -20.67
C GLN A 27 21.79 -0.06 -21.95
N ASN A 28 22.98 -0.27 -22.49
CA ASN A 28 23.18 -1.12 -23.65
C ASN A 28 22.85 -2.60 -23.36
N LYS A 29 23.10 -3.06 -22.13
CA LYS A 29 22.87 -4.46 -21.73
C LYS A 29 21.42 -4.73 -21.32
N PHE A 30 20.75 -3.78 -20.68
CA PHE A 30 19.43 -3.98 -20.07
C PHE A 30 18.31 -3.07 -20.63
N GLY A 31 18.63 -2.22 -21.58
CA GLY A 31 17.73 -1.27 -22.22
C GLY A 31 17.78 0.15 -21.64
N GLU A 32 17.33 1.10 -22.45
CA GLU A 32 17.18 2.50 -22.02
C GLU A 32 16.21 2.60 -20.85
N GLY A 33 16.56 3.34 -19.80
CA GLY A 33 15.76 3.46 -18.58
C GLY A 33 16.08 2.45 -17.48
N SER A 34 16.92 1.43 -17.73
CA SER A 34 17.35 0.45 -16.71
C SER A 34 18.16 1.09 -15.57
N ILE A 35 18.85 2.17 -15.87
CA ILE A 35 19.61 2.99 -14.92
C ILE A 35 19.61 4.46 -15.35
N MET A 36 19.51 5.38 -14.40
CA MET A 36 19.57 6.82 -14.65
C MET A 36 20.14 7.56 -13.43
N LYS A 37 20.63 8.77 -13.63
CA LYS A 37 20.99 9.66 -12.50
C LYS A 37 19.70 10.20 -11.89
N LEU A 38 19.57 10.17 -10.56
CA LEU A 38 18.34 10.61 -9.87
C LEU A 38 17.98 12.08 -10.20
N GLY A 39 18.97 12.93 -10.39
CA GLY A 39 18.74 14.35 -10.75
C GLY A 39 18.23 14.56 -12.18
N SER A 40 18.39 13.57 -13.08
CA SER A 40 17.83 13.57 -14.44
C SER A 40 16.56 12.74 -14.58
N ALA A 41 16.13 12.07 -13.49
CA ALA A 41 14.84 11.38 -13.48
C ALA A 41 13.72 12.42 -13.66
N PRO A 42 12.72 12.14 -14.52
CA PRO A 42 11.55 13.00 -14.61
C PRO A 42 10.93 13.14 -13.23
N LYS A 43 10.47 14.33 -12.86
CA LYS A 43 9.69 14.51 -11.63
C LYS A 43 8.48 13.58 -11.74
N VAL A 44 8.43 12.60 -10.84
CA VAL A 44 7.28 11.71 -10.75
C VAL A 44 6.15 12.56 -10.17
N ASP A 45 5.24 12.99 -11.02
CA ASP A 45 3.96 13.52 -10.56
C ASP A 45 3.16 12.34 -10.01
N VAL A 46 3.12 12.26 -8.68
CA VAL A 46 2.40 11.18 -8.00
C VAL A 46 0.92 11.49 -8.08
N GLY A 47 0.21 10.87 -9.00
CA GLY A 47 -1.25 10.95 -9.01
C GLY A 47 -1.79 10.48 -7.65
N VAL A 48 -2.82 11.16 -7.16
CA VAL A 48 -3.42 10.87 -5.84
C VAL A 48 -4.93 10.66 -5.95
N VAL A 49 -5.48 10.03 -4.92
CA VAL A 49 -6.92 9.98 -4.65
C VAL A 49 -7.15 10.75 -3.35
N PRO A 50 -7.93 11.85 -3.35
CA PRO A 50 -8.25 12.58 -2.12
C PRO A 50 -8.93 11.69 -1.09
N THR A 51 -8.70 11.97 0.18
CA THR A 51 -9.33 11.22 1.28
C THR A 51 -10.71 11.77 1.67
N GLY A 52 -11.05 12.97 1.17
CA GLY A 52 -12.23 13.71 1.62
C GLY A 52 -11.99 14.51 2.89
N SER A 53 -10.82 14.39 3.51
CA SER A 53 -10.40 15.16 4.68
C SER A 53 -9.26 16.12 4.30
N LEU A 54 -9.52 17.41 4.26
CA LEU A 54 -8.51 18.44 3.94
C LEU A 54 -7.28 18.35 4.86
N GLY A 55 -7.51 18.08 6.16
CA GLY A 55 -6.41 17.97 7.12
C GLY A 55 -5.52 16.77 6.85
N LEU A 56 -6.11 15.62 6.51
CA LEU A 56 -5.36 14.41 6.19
C LEU A 56 -4.64 14.55 4.85
N ASP A 57 -5.29 15.10 3.83
CA ASP A 57 -4.70 15.32 2.51
C ASP A 57 -3.49 16.27 2.60
N ALA A 58 -3.58 17.32 3.42
CA ALA A 58 -2.45 18.21 3.72
C ALA A 58 -1.32 17.50 4.47
N ALA A 59 -1.66 16.67 5.47
CA ALA A 59 -0.68 15.92 6.25
C ALA A 59 0.07 14.86 5.42
N LEU A 60 -0.58 14.29 4.42
CA LEU A 60 0.04 13.36 3.45
C LEU A 60 1.04 14.04 2.53
N GLY A 61 1.02 15.36 2.43
CA GLY A 61 1.99 16.17 1.70
C GLY A 61 1.82 16.16 0.18
N VAL A 62 1.12 15.17 -0.36
CA VAL A 62 0.85 15.03 -1.82
C VAL A 62 -0.62 15.29 -2.17
N GLY A 63 -1.46 15.58 -1.17
CA GLY A 63 -2.86 15.93 -1.38
C GLY A 63 -3.83 14.75 -1.47
N GLY A 64 -3.43 13.57 -0.99
CA GLY A 64 -4.27 12.37 -0.96
C GLY A 64 -3.47 11.08 -0.89
N LEU A 65 -4.14 9.95 -1.07
CA LEU A 65 -3.51 8.63 -1.12
C LEU A 65 -2.78 8.44 -2.45
N PRO A 66 -1.49 8.06 -2.44
CA PRO A 66 -0.69 7.95 -3.65
C PRO A 66 -1.14 6.78 -4.51
N ARG A 67 -1.38 7.02 -5.80
CA ARG A 67 -1.72 5.97 -6.78
C ARG A 67 -0.57 5.00 -6.98
N GLY A 68 -0.92 3.74 -7.24
CA GLY A 68 0.06 2.67 -7.45
C GLY A 68 0.78 2.23 -6.17
N ARG A 69 0.20 2.51 -5.00
CA ARG A 69 0.80 2.22 -3.70
C ARG A 69 -0.13 1.46 -2.77
N ILE A 70 0.48 0.76 -1.81
CA ILE A 70 -0.22 0.12 -0.71
C ILE A 70 -0.28 1.11 0.46
N VAL A 71 -1.47 1.24 1.04
CA VAL A 71 -1.77 2.06 2.21
C VAL A 71 -2.32 1.16 3.30
N GLU A 72 -1.90 1.34 4.54
CA GLU A 72 -2.49 0.71 5.72
C GLU A 72 -3.21 1.77 6.55
N ILE A 73 -4.49 1.55 6.86
CA ILE A 73 -5.27 2.34 7.81
C ILE A 73 -5.55 1.45 9.00
N PHE A 74 -5.07 1.82 10.18
CA PHE A 74 -5.20 0.99 11.37
C PHE A 74 -5.60 1.82 12.59
N GLY A 75 -6.15 1.17 13.60
CA GLY A 75 -6.62 1.81 14.83
C GLY A 75 -7.57 0.91 15.60
N PRO A 76 -8.06 1.38 16.76
CA PRO A 76 -9.02 0.65 17.57
C PRO A 76 -10.36 0.43 16.85
N GLU A 77 -11.19 -0.43 17.38
CA GLU A 77 -12.55 -0.63 16.87
C GLU A 77 -13.34 0.69 16.95
N SER A 78 -14.25 0.87 15.99
CA SER A 78 -15.11 2.06 15.88
C SER A 78 -14.37 3.40 15.77
N SER A 79 -13.08 3.42 15.43
CA SER A 79 -12.29 4.66 15.25
C SER A 79 -12.57 5.41 13.94
N GLY A 80 -13.37 4.83 13.03
CA GLY A 80 -13.72 5.48 11.76
C GLY A 80 -12.92 5.00 10.54
N LYS A 81 -12.18 3.88 10.64
CA LYS A 81 -11.38 3.32 9.53
C LYS A 81 -12.21 3.06 8.27
N THR A 82 -13.30 2.31 8.41
CA THR A 82 -14.23 2.04 7.29
C THR A 82 -14.87 3.32 6.78
N THR A 83 -15.24 4.25 7.67
CA THR A 83 -15.78 5.56 7.30
C THR A 83 -14.81 6.34 6.42
N LEU A 84 -13.54 6.41 6.78
CA LEU A 84 -12.51 7.08 5.98
C LEU A 84 -12.36 6.42 4.61
N THR A 85 -12.34 5.09 4.54
CA THR A 85 -12.19 4.40 3.24
C THR A 85 -13.41 4.59 2.34
N LEU A 86 -14.61 4.69 2.89
CA LEU A 86 -15.82 5.03 2.12
C LEU A 86 -15.77 6.45 1.57
N HIS A 87 -15.21 7.41 2.31
CA HIS A 87 -14.94 8.75 1.76
C HIS A 87 -13.93 8.71 0.62
N VAL A 88 -12.85 7.94 0.75
CA VAL A 88 -11.87 7.74 -0.33
C VAL A 88 -12.54 7.19 -1.59
N ILE A 89 -13.43 6.19 -1.43
CA ILE A 89 -14.22 5.64 -2.55
C ILE A 89 -15.10 6.75 -3.18
N ALA A 90 -15.82 7.50 -2.37
CA ALA A 90 -16.69 8.57 -2.87
C ALA A 90 -15.89 9.64 -3.64
N GLU A 91 -14.73 10.05 -3.14
CA GLU A 91 -13.85 10.99 -3.85
C GLU A 91 -13.28 10.40 -5.15
N ALA A 92 -12.87 9.13 -5.15
CA ALA A 92 -12.42 8.45 -6.36
C ALA A 92 -13.52 8.37 -7.42
N GLN A 93 -14.75 8.01 -7.02
CA GLN A 93 -15.91 7.95 -7.93
C GLN A 93 -16.29 9.33 -8.50
N LYS A 94 -16.18 10.42 -7.72
CA LYS A 94 -16.38 11.79 -8.22
C LYS A 94 -15.38 12.15 -9.33
N LEU A 95 -14.18 11.56 -9.31
CA LEU A 95 -13.17 11.72 -10.35
C LEU A 95 -13.38 10.75 -11.54
N GLY A 96 -14.46 9.97 -11.56
CA GLY A 96 -14.74 8.97 -12.58
C GLY A 96 -13.99 7.65 -12.39
N GLY A 97 -13.37 7.45 -11.21
CA GLY A 97 -12.61 6.23 -10.89
C GLY A 97 -13.50 5.04 -10.57
N ILE A 98 -13.04 3.86 -10.94
CA ILE A 98 -13.68 2.57 -10.58
C ILE A 98 -13.13 2.09 -9.26
N CYS A 99 -14.02 1.71 -8.33
CA CYS A 99 -13.65 1.28 -7.00
C CYS A 99 -14.14 -0.14 -6.71
N ALA A 100 -13.35 -0.89 -5.94
CA ALA A 100 -13.72 -2.21 -5.44
C ALA A 100 -13.51 -2.31 -3.93
N PHE A 101 -14.32 -3.12 -3.28
CA PHE A 101 -14.30 -3.37 -1.85
C PHE A 101 -14.33 -4.87 -1.56
N ILE A 102 -13.34 -5.36 -0.86
CA ILE A 102 -13.27 -6.73 -0.36
C ILE A 102 -13.75 -6.70 1.09
N ASP A 103 -14.99 -7.12 1.29
CA ASP A 103 -15.66 -7.16 2.60
C ASP A 103 -15.45 -8.52 3.26
N ALA A 104 -14.28 -8.71 3.86
CA ALA A 104 -13.94 -9.95 4.57
C ALA A 104 -14.61 -10.06 5.94
N GLU A 105 -15.12 -8.98 6.49
CA GLU A 105 -15.89 -8.95 7.75
C GLU A 105 -17.39 -9.17 7.53
N HIS A 106 -17.88 -9.12 6.27
CA HIS A 106 -19.32 -9.21 5.91
C HIS A 106 -20.16 -8.15 6.63
N ALA A 107 -19.62 -6.95 6.82
CA ALA A 107 -20.18 -5.89 7.67
C ALA A 107 -20.50 -4.60 6.89
N MET A 108 -20.40 -4.60 5.56
CA MET A 108 -20.69 -3.43 4.73
C MET A 108 -22.18 -3.05 4.81
N ASP A 109 -22.44 -1.82 5.24
CA ASP A 109 -23.78 -1.21 5.21
C ASP A 109 -23.93 -0.30 3.97
N PRO A 110 -24.72 -0.72 2.96
CA PRO A 110 -24.93 0.07 1.75
C PRO A 110 -25.60 1.43 2.00
N GLU A 111 -26.52 1.50 2.97
CA GLU A 111 -27.21 2.76 3.28
C GLU A 111 -26.26 3.76 3.95
N TYR A 112 -25.35 3.28 4.80
CA TYR A 112 -24.30 4.10 5.37
C TYR A 112 -23.32 4.59 4.30
N ALA A 113 -22.85 3.70 3.41
CA ALA A 113 -21.98 4.06 2.31
C ALA A 113 -22.61 5.14 1.40
N LYS A 114 -23.89 5.00 1.07
CA LYS A 114 -24.65 5.97 0.29
C LYS A 114 -24.70 7.34 0.97
N LYS A 115 -24.93 7.39 2.29
CA LYS A 115 -24.95 8.63 3.07
C LYS A 115 -23.61 9.37 3.05
N LEU A 116 -22.51 8.63 2.93
CA LEU A 116 -21.15 9.19 2.80
C LEU A 116 -20.81 9.61 1.36
N GLY A 117 -21.73 9.43 0.42
CA GLY A 117 -21.57 9.88 -0.96
C GLY A 117 -21.08 8.81 -1.93
N VAL A 118 -21.00 7.55 -1.50
CA VAL A 118 -20.63 6.43 -2.38
C VAL A 118 -21.78 6.13 -3.35
N ASN A 119 -21.46 6.04 -4.63
CA ASN A 119 -22.37 5.46 -5.61
C ASN A 119 -22.32 3.94 -5.49
N ILE A 120 -23.27 3.38 -4.74
CA ILE A 120 -23.32 1.95 -4.44
C ILE A 120 -23.63 1.08 -5.66
N ASN A 121 -24.24 1.65 -6.72
CA ASN A 121 -24.53 0.91 -7.95
C ASN A 121 -23.26 0.68 -8.80
N GLU A 122 -22.22 1.48 -8.61
CA GLU A 122 -20.96 1.39 -9.34
C GLU A 122 -19.81 0.83 -8.46
N LEU A 123 -20.06 0.57 -7.18
CA LEU A 123 -19.07 -0.04 -6.30
C LEU A 123 -19.04 -1.56 -6.48
N LEU A 124 -17.91 -2.08 -6.90
CA LEU A 124 -17.69 -3.52 -6.96
C LEU A 124 -17.44 -4.06 -5.55
N ILE A 125 -18.23 -5.04 -5.12
CA ILE A 125 -18.06 -5.67 -3.80
C ILE A 125 -17.81 -7.16 -3.94
N SER A 126 -16.91 -7.70 -3.11
CA SER A 126 -16.66 -9.14 -2.98
C SER A 126 -16.63 -9.51 -1.50
N GLN A 127 -17.26 -10.64 -1.16
CA GLN A 127 -17.30 -11.20 0.19
C GLN A 127 -16.69 -12.61 0.15
N PRO A 128 -15.36 -12.72 0.31
CA PRO A 128 -14.64 -13.99 0.19
C PRO A 128 -14.82 -14.86 1.43
N ASP A 129 -14.75 -16.18 1.26
CA ASP A 129 -14.91 -17.16 2.33
C ASP A 129 -13.64 -17.34 3.18
N ASN A 130 -12.47 -17.00 2.65
CA ASN A 130 -11.17 -17.15 3.33
C ASN A 130 -10.14 -16.14 2.81
N GLY A 131 -8.99 -16.06 3.49
CA GLY A 131 -7.93 -15.10 3.18
C GLY A 131 -7.26 -15.34 1.83
N GLU A 132 -7.08 -16.60 1.42
CA GLU A 132 -6.52 -16.94 0.11
C GLU A 132 -7.41 -16.42 -1.02
N GLN A 133 -8.71 -16.70 -0.96
CA GLN A 133 -9.69 -16.23 -1.94
C GLN A 133 -9.74 -14.69 -2.00
N ALA A 134 -9.74 -14.03 -0.84
CA ALA A 134 -9.71 -12.57 -0.76
C ALA A 134 -8.51 -11.97 -1.51
N LEU A 135 -7.32 -12.54 -1.29
CA LEU A 135 -6.07 -12.04 -1.87
C LEU A 135 -5.92 -12.43 -3.35
N GLU A 136 -6.46 -13.57 -3.80
CA GLU A 136 -6.53 -13.95 -5.21
C GLU A 136 -7.47 -13.04 -6.00
N ILE A 137 -8.66 -12.72 -5.45
CA ILE A 137 -9.59 -11.75 -6.03
C ILE A 137 -8.92 -10.38 -6.10
N THR A 138 -8.27 -9.94 -5.01
CA THR A 138 -7.50 -8.70 -4.97
C THR A 138 -6.44 -8.67 -6.09
N GLU A 139 -5.63 -9.72 -6.23
CA GLU A 139 -4.61 -9.81 -7.28
C GLU A 139 -5.24 -9.70 -8.67
N SER A 140 -6.35 -10.39 -8.91
CA SER A 140 -7.06 -10.40 -10.20
C SER A 140 -7.62 -9.02 -10.56
N ILE A 141 -8.24 -8.34 -9.60
CA ILE A 141 -8.77 -6.99 -9.77
C ILE A 141 -7.64 -6.00 -10.10
N VAL A 142 -6.57 -6.00 -9.32
CA VAL A 142 -5.43 -5.08 -9.51
C VAL A 142 -4.73 -5.34 -10.84
N ARG A 143 -4.54 -6.63 -11.24
CA ARG A 143 -3.97 -6.99 -12.54
C ARG A 143 -4.77 -6.50 -13.72
N SER A 144 -6.08 -6.35 -13.58
CA SER A 144 -6.94 -5.85 -14.66
C SER A 144 -6.55 -4.43 -15.12
N GLY A 145 -5.91 -3.66 -14.23
CA GLY A 145 -5.54 -2.27 -14.48
C GLY A 145 -6.73 -1.31 -14.66
N LYS A 146 -7.94 -1.75 -14.28
CA LYS A 146 -9.18 -0.99 -14.49
C LYS A 146 -9.70 -0.33 -13.22
N VAL A 147 -9.16 -0.70 -12.05
CA VAL A 147 -9.64 -0.21 -10.74
C VAL A 147 -8.66 0.81 -10.17
N ASP A 148 -9.18 1.96 -9.78
CA ASP A 148 -8.43 3.07 -9.20
C ASP A 148 -8.16 2.87 -7.72
N VAL A 149 -9.17 2.39 -6.98
CA VAL A 149 -9.11 2.17 -5.53
C VAL A 149 -9.65 0.80 -5.19
N LEU A 150 -8.89 0.02 -4.43
CA LEU A 150 -9.31 -1.25 -3.87
C LEU A 150 -9.14 -1.21 -2.34
N ILE A 151 -10.21 -1.47 -1.62
CA ILE A 151 -10.23 -1.55 -0.16
C ILE A 151 -10.34 -3.01 0.27
N ILE A 152 -9.58 -3.42 1.29
CA ILE A 152 -9.70 -4.72 1.96
C ILE A 152 -10.05 -4.46 3.43
N ASP A 153 -11.25 -4.86 3.85
CA ASP A 153 -11.76 -4.67 5.22
C ASP A 153 -12.12 -6.03 5.84
N SER A 154 -11.38 -6.56 6.78
CA SER A 154 -10.08 -6.10 7.26
C SER A 154 -9.05 -7.23 7.21
N VAL A 155 -7.77 -6.89 7.38
CA VAL A 155 -6.69 -7.89 7.48
C VAL A 155 -6.95 -8.90 8.58
N ALA A 156 -7.56 -8.47 9.70
CA ALA A 156 -7.88 -9.34 10.82
C ALA A 156 -8.83 -10.49 10.44
N ALA A 157 -9.70 -10.26 9.44
CA ALA A 157 -10.67 -11.24 8.94
C ALA A 157 -10.12 -12.16 7.83
N LEU A 158 -8.90 -11.90 7.32
CA LEU A 158 -8.26 -12.74 6.31
C LEU A 158 -7.74 -14.05 6.95
N THR A 159 -8.67 -14.92 7.33
CA THR A 159 -8.34 -16.21 7.94
C THR A 159 -7.92 -17.20 6.86
N PRO A 160 -6.76 -17.88 7.01
CA PRO A 160 -6.34 -18.94 6.09
C PRO A 160 -7.36 -20.07 6.01
N LYS A 161 -7.55 -20.63 4.81
CA LYS A 161 -8.50 -21.72 4.56
C LYS A 161 -8.30 -22.91 5.50
N ASP A 162 -7.05 -23.33 5.67
CA ASP A 162 -6.71 -24.44 6.57
C ASP A 162 -7.05 -24.17 8.04
N GLU A 163 -7.15 -22.90 8.45
CA GLU A 163 -7.55 -22.51 9.80
C GLU A 163 -9.07 -22.60 9.97
N ILE A 164 -9.82 -22.31 8.91
CA ILE A 164 -11.28 -22.41 8.88
C ILE A 164 -11.71 -23.90 8.87
N GLU A 165 -11.01 -24.73 8.08
CA GLU A 165 -11.33 -26.16 7.91
C GLU A 165 -10.71 -27.05 9.00
N GLY A 166 -9.82 -26.50 9.83
CA GLY A 166 -9.13 -27.21 10.88
C GLY A 166 -9.96 -27.44 12.14
N ASP A 167 -9.52 -28.37 12.99
CA ASP A 167 -10.17 -28.64 14.26
C ASP A 167 -10.07 -27.44 15.22
N MET A 168 -11.12 -27.23 16.01
CA MET A 168 -11.14 -26.22 17.07
C MET A 168 -9.98 -26.43 18.05
N GLY A 169 -9.11 -25.42 18.19
CA GLY A 169 -7.94 -25.47 19.06
C GLY A 169 -6.64 -25.88 18.38
N ALA A 170 -6.65 -26.22 17.08
CA ALA A 170 -5.44 -26.44 16.31
C ALA A 170 -4.59 -25.17 16.24
N GLN A 171 -3.26 -25.33 16.42
CA GLN A 171 -2.35 -24.19 16.37
C GLN A 171 -1.99 -23.85 14.92
N HIS A 172 -2.43 -22.71 14.43
CA HIS A 172 -2.13 -22.18 13.09
C HIS A 172 -1.16 -20.99 13.11
N VAL A 173 -0.19 -21.02 14.03
CA VAL A 173 0.74 -19.91 14.27
C VAL A 173 1.44 -19.47 12.98
N GLY A 174 1.27 -18.19 12.65
CA GLY A 174 1.99 -17.54 11.55
C GLY A 174 1.48 -17.83 10.14
N LYS A 175 0.42 -18.63 9.93
CA LYS A 175 -0.13 -18.89 8.58
C LYS A 175 -0.62 -17.60 7.93
N GLN A 176 -1.42 -16.80 8.63
CA GLN A 176 -1.89 -15.50 8.15
C GLN A 176 -0.73 -14.56 7.79
N ALA A 177 0.32 -14.50 8.62
CA ALA A 177 1.49 -13.67 8.35
C ALA A 177 2.26 -14.12 7.10
N ARG A 178 2.34 -15.43 6.83
CA ARG A 178 2.94 -15.98 5.60
C ARG A 178 2.10 -15.64 4.38
N LEU A 179 0.78 -15.81 4.45
CA LEU A 179 -0.17 -15.47 3.41
C LEU A 179 -0.07 -13.99 3.03
N MET A 180 -0.09 -13.10 4.03
CA MET A 180 0.09 -11.65 3.82
C MET A 180 1.45 -11.33 3.20
N SER A 181 2.54 -11.92 3.68
CA SER A 181 3.87 -11.68 3.13
C SER A 181 3.99 -12.10 1.66
N GLN A 182 3.38 -13.23 1.28
CA GLN A 182 3.36 -13.72 -0.09
C GLN A 182 2.53 -12.80 -1.00
N ALA A 183 1.33 -12.41 -0.56
CA ALA A 183 0.44 -11.55 -1.31
C ALA A 183 1.04 -10.15 -1.53
N LEU A 184 1.53 -9.51 -0.46
CA LEU A 184 2.08 -8.16 -0.53
C LEU A 184 3.30 -8.07 -1.45
N ARG A 185 4.13 -9.11 -1.51
CA ARG A 185 5.28 -9.18 -2.41
C ARG A 185 4.85 -9.10 -3.88
N LYS A 186 3.72 -9.73 -4.22
CA LYS A 186 3.14 -9.67 -5.57
C LYS A 186 2.40 -8.36 -5.81
N LEU A 187 1.52 -7.98 -4.87
CA LEU A 187 0.63 -6.84 -5.00
C LEU A 187 1.38 -5.51 -5.15
N THR A 188 2.53 -5.34 -4.47
CA THR A 188 3.32 -4.10 -4.57
C THR A 188 3.75 -3.81 -6.00
N ALA A 189 4.27 -4.82 -6.71
CA ALA A 189 4.71 -4.64 -8.09
C ALA A 189 3.53 -4.42 -9.05
N ILE A 190 2.42 -5.12 -8.82
CA ILE A 190 1.23 -5.03 -9.66
C ILE A 190 0.52 -3.69 -9.46
N ALA A 191 0.35 -3.25 -8.21
CA ALA A 191 -0.26 -1.97 -7.87
C ALA A 191 0.46 -0.80 -8.55
N HIS A 192 1.80 -0.82 -8.52
CA HIS A 192 2.59 0.21 -9.20
C HIS A 192 2.34 0.24 -10.71
N LYS A 193 2.26 -0.93 -11.36
CA LYS A 193 2.01 -1.03 -12.81
C LYS A 193 0.59 -0.64 -13.20
N SER A 194 -0.40 -1.01 -12.39
CA SER A 194 -1.82 -0.72 -12.63
C SER A 194 -2.26 0.66 -12.16
N ASN A 195 -1.38 1.38 -11.44
CA ASN A 195 -1.68 2.68 -10.83
C ASN A 195 -2.86 2.66 -9.83
N THR A 196 -3.14 1.48 -9.24
CA THR A 196 -4.23 1.24 -8.29
C THR A 196 -3.77 1.60 -6.88
N VAL A 197 -4.58 2.34 -6.11
CA VAL A 197 -4.42 2.49 -4.66
C VAL A 197 -5.00 1.26 -3.99
N ILE A 198 -4.19 0.52 -3.22
CA ILE A 198 -4.67 -0.61 -2.42
C ILE A 198 -4.64 -0.20 -0.95
N VAL A 199 -5.80 -0.20 -0.31
CA VAL A 199 -5.94 0.15 1.11
C VAL A 199 -6.28 -1.09 1.91
N PHE A 200 -5.44 -1.42 2.88
CA PHE A 200 -5.71 -2.44 3.88
C PHE A 200 -6.18 -1.78 5.17
N ILE A 201 -7.38 -2.13 5.62
CA ILE A 201 -7.86 -1.78 6.95
C ILE A 201 -7.33 -2.81 7.94
N ASN A 202 -6.84 -2.34 9.09
CA ASN A 202 -6.29 -3.23 10.12
C ASN A 202 -6.74 -2.80 11.51
N GLN A 203 -6.73 -3.77 12.43
CA GLN A 203 -7.06 -3.54 13.84
C GLN A 203 -5.77 -3.43 14.64
N ILE A 204 -5.85 -2.84 15.84
CA ILE A 204 -4.78 -2.88 16.82
C ILE A 204 -5.00 -4.07 17.75
N ARG A 205 -3.91 -4.77 18.06
CA ARG A 205 -3.84 -5.81 19.08
C ARG A 205 -2.73 -5.47 20.06
N MET A 206 -2.90 -5.85 21.31
CA MET A 206 -1.88 -5.66 22.34
C MET A 206 -1.00 -6.92 22.42
N GLN A 207 0.30 -6.74 22.27
CA GLN A 207 1.26 -7.83 22.40
C GLN A 207 1.52 -8.12 23.87
N ILE A 208 1.24 -9.34 24.31
CA ILE A 208 1.45 -9.77 25.68
C ILE A 208 2.95 -9.91 25.96
N GLY A 209 3.41 -9.45 27.14
CA GLY A 209 4.81 -9.61 27.58
C GLY A 209 5.76 -8.48 27.17
N VAL A 210 5.28 -7.43 26.54
CA VAL A 210 6.08 -6.22 26.27
C VAL A 210 6.07 -5.34 27.52
N MET A 211 7.17 -5.35 28.28
CA MET A 211 7.31 -4.55 29.51
C MET A 211 7.81 -3.12 29.24
N PHE A 212 8.47 -2.90 28.08
CA PHE A 212 9.02 -1.60 27.67
C PHE A 212 8.75 -1.34 26.19
N GLY A 213 8.42 -0.10 25.84
CA GLY A 213 8.07 0.31 24.47
C GLY A 213 6.57 0.21 24.18
N ASN A 214 6.18 0.39 22.90
CA ASN A 214 4.79 0.33 22.48
C ASN A 214 4.36 -1.14 22.27
N PRO A 215 3.40 -1.68 23.05
CA PRO A 215 2.91 -3.04 22.92
C PRO A 215 1.94 -3.22 21.74
N GLU A 216 1.55 -2.15 21.07
CA GLU A 216 0.60 -2.21 19.96
C GLU A 216 1.17 -2.91 18.75
N THR A 217 0.40 -3.84 18.21
CA THR A 217 0.70 -4.57 16.99
C THR A 217 -0.55 -4.74 16.15
N THR A 218 -0.37 -5.06 14.88
CA THR A 218 -1.47 -5.30 13.95
C THR A 218 -1.48 -6.75 13.48
N PRO A 219 -2.65 -7.40 13.28
CA PRO A 219 -2.78 -8.70 12.65
C PRO A 219 -2.10 -8.79 11.27
N GLY A 220 -1.84 -10.02 10.81
CA GLY A 220 -1.18 -10.25 9.51
C GLY A 220 0.33 -10.14 9.54
N GLY A 221 0.95 -10.03 10.72
CA GLY A 221 2.39 -9.97 10.90
C GLY A 221 2.98 -8.61 10.56
N LYS A 222 4.30 -8.57 10.29
CA LYS A 222 5.03 -7.31 10.04
C LYS A 222 5.04 -6.88 8.58
N ALA A 223 4.51 -7.68 7.65
CA ALA A 223 4.67 -7.45 6.22
C ALA A 223 4.07 -6.11 5.77
N LEU A 224 2.85 -5.76 6.21
CA LEU A 224 2.22 -4.49 5.87
C LEU A 224 3.08 -3.28 6.28
N LYS A 225 3.72 -3.33 7.45
CA LYS A 225 4.60 -2.25 7.92
C LYS A 225 5.77 -1.96 6.95
N PHE A 226 6.23 -2.97 6.20
CA PHE A 226 7.31 -2.83 5.24
C PHE A 226 6.85 -2.51 3.82
N TYR A 227 5.68 -3.01 3.42
CA TYR A 227 5.18 -2.84 2.06
C TYR A 227 4.29 -1.60 1.87
N SER A 228 3.72 -1.07 2.94
CA SER A 228 2.91 0.16 2.88
C SER A 228 3.78 1.38 2.65
N SER A 229 3.40 2.19 1.65
CA SER A 229 4.02 3.50 1.42
C SER A 229 3.48 4.56 2.38
N VAL A 230 2.23 4.37 2.84
CA VAL A 230 1.55 5.25 3.80
C VAL A 230 0.91 4.38 4.86
N ARG A 231 1.00 4.81 6.11
CA ARG A 231 0.32 4.22 7.25
C ARG A 231 -0.41 5.31 8.02
N ILE A 232 -1.71 5.13 8.20
CA ILE A 232 -2.60 6.09 8.87
C ILE A 232 -3.09 5.43 10.15
N ASP A 233 -2.81 6.06 11.27
CA ASP A 233 -3.30 5.69 12.60
C ASP A 233 -4.51 6.56 12.93
N ILE A 234 -5.65 5.96 13.28
CA ILE A 234 -6.93 6.65 13.53
C ILE A 234 -7.45 6.34 14.93
#